data_034ccd29e7d7c6f342fecd880a00b757
#
_entry.id   034ccd29e7d7c6f342fecd880a00b757
#
_cell.length_a   1.000
_cell.length_b   1.000
_cell.length_c   1.000
_cell.angle_alpha   90.00
_cell.angle_beta   90.00
_cell.angle_gamma   90.00
#
_symmetry.space_group_name_H-M   'P 1'
#
loop_
_entity.id
_entity.type
_entity.pdbx_description
1 polymer ?
#
loop_
_entity_poly.entity_id
_entity_poly.type
_entity_poly.pdbx_seq_one_letter_code
_entity_poly.pdbx_strand_id
1 'polypeptide(L)'
;ETTEIEQLKTHDNVPNAMLLNQARLLRKLHSQGKLETYEFVELERTLIRLTDSMGGCERIKNTRFPTSYSRLVSFLIYLFIIYLPFGLAAMPPLGLFLAAATLALAFLVIDRAADFLQDPFENLPSDTPMLSLSNTIEINIKQMLGETDLPEKLTSSDGVLY
;
A
#
# COMPACT_ATOMS: atom_id res chain seq x y z
N GLU A 1 6.16 17.97 20.53
CA GLU A 1 5.45 17.32 19.38
C GLU A 1 5.69 18.08 18.07
N THR A 2 5.40 19.37 17.99
CA THR A 2 5.58 20.17 16.75
C THR A 2 7.03 20.18 16.25
N THR A 3 8.00 20.27 17.15
CA THR A 3 9.43 20.26 16.84
C THR A 3 9.92 18.89 16.34
N GLU A 4 9.35 17.80 16.82
CA GLU A 4 9.70 16.45 16.37
C GLU A 4 9.19 16.17 14.96
N ILE A 5 7.96 16.57 14.67
CA ILE A 5 7.37 16.45 13.33
C ILE A 5 8.16 17.27 12.30
N GLU A 6 8.62 18.46 12.66
CA GLU A 6 9.46 19.28 11.78
C GLU A 6 10.82 18.63 11.53
N GLN A 7 11.43 18.04 12.53
CA GLN A 7 12.69 17.30 12.37
C GLN A 7 12.51 16.05 11.50
N LEU A 8 11.42 15.32 11.66
CA LEU A 8 11.13 14.14 10.85
C LEU A 8 10.94 14.47 9.36
N LYS A 9 10.31 15.61 9.05
CA LYS A 9 10.12 16.08 7.67
C LYS A 9 11.42 16.43 6.93
N THR A 10 12.54 16.61 7.64
CA THR A 10 13.85 16.85 7.02
C THR A 10 14.52 15.58 6.48
N HIS A 11 13.98 14.40 6.81
CA HIS A 11 14.53 13.12 6.39
C HIS A 11 13.81 12.62 5.13
N ASP A 12 14.56 12.12 4.17
CA ASP A 12 14.01 11.52 2.94
C ASP A 12 13.12 10.30 3.25
N ASN A 13 13.49 9.51 4.26
CA ASN A 13 12.72 8.37 4.74
C ASN A 13 12.18 8.64 6.13
N VAL A 14 10.99 9.25 6.21
CA VAL A 14 10.32 9.60 7.47
C VAL A 14 10.04 8.37 8.34
N PRO A 15 9.49 7.26 7.84
CA PRO A 15 9.28 6.05 8.63
C PRO A 15 10.55 5.52 9.29
N ASN A 16 11.67 5.50 8.57
CA ASN A 16 12.95 5.07 9.11
C ASN A 16 13.46 6.02 10.20
N ALA A 17 13.28 7.33 10.03
CA ALA A 17 13.62 8.32 11.05
C ALA A 17 12.78 8.16 12.33
N MET A 18 11.50 7.81 12.20
CA MET A 18 10.62 7.48 13.34
C MET A 18 11.14 6.26 14.11
N LEU A 19 11.49 5.18 13.43
CA LEU A 19 12.04 3.97 14.05
C LEU A 19 13.38 4.27 14.74
N LEU A 20 14.22 5.11 14.14
CA LEU A 20 15.48 5.56 14.78
C LEU A 20 15.22 6.36 16.06
N ASN A 21 14.21 7.22 16.09
CA ASN A 21 13.84 7.96 17.29
C ASN A 21 13.33 7.02 18.39
N GLN A 22 12.56 6.00 18.04
CA GLN A 22 12.14 4.96 18.99
C GLN A 22 13.35 4.21 19.57
N ALA A 23 14.32 3.81 18.73
CA ALA A 23 15.54 3.16 19.20
C ALA A 23 16.36 4.04 20.16
N ARG A 24 16.46 5.34 19.86
CA ARG A 24 17.13 6.32 20.73
C ARG A 24 16.42 6.47 22.09
N LEU A 25 15.08 6.51 22.06
CA LEU A 25 14.27 6.58 23.26
C LEU A 25 14.45 5.34 24.14
N LEU A 26 14.39 4.14 23.58
CA LEU A 26 14.62 2.87 24.30
C LEU A 26 16.01 2.86 24.97
N ARG A 27 17.04 3.25 24.23
CA ARG A 27 18.40 3.33 24.77
C ARG A 27 18.51 4.34 25.91
N LYS A 28 17.85 5.49 25.80
CA LYS A 28 17.79 6.50 26.85
C LYS A 28 17.10 5.97 28.11
N LEU A 29 15.95 5.29 27.96
CA LEU A 29 15.21 4.72 29.08
C LEU A 29 16.03 3.62 29.80
N HIS A 30 16.71 2.77 29.04
CA HIS A 30 17.60 1.76 29.60
C HIS A 30 18.80 2.40 30.36
N SER A 31 19.44 3.40 29.78
CA SER A 31 20.55 4.11 30.43
C SER A 31 20.14 4.86 31.72
N GLN A 32 18.86 5.21 31.85
CA GLN A 32 18.27 5.82 33.05
C GLN A 32 17.82 4.79 34.10
N GLY A 33 18.02 3.49 33.84
CA GLY A 33 17.56 2.41 34.73
C GLY A 33 16.04 2.22 34.77
N LYS A 34 15.29 2.76 33.80
CA LYS A 34 13.84 2.65 33.72
C LYS A 34 13.38 1.39 32.98
N LEU A 35 14.29 0.72 32.30
CA LEU A 35 14.07 -0.54 31.60
C LEU A 35 15.11 -1.55 32.05
N GLU A 36 14.68 -2.73 32.43
CA GLU A 36 15.58 -3.86 32.68
C GLU A 36 16.23 -4.32 31.37
N THR A 37 17.40 -4.95 31.49
CA THR A 37 18.14 -5.41 30.30
C THR A 37 17.31 -6.38 29.44
N TYR A 38 16.53 -7.25 30.05
CA TYR A 38 15.68 -8.20 29.33
C TYR A 38 14.56 -7.48 28.58
N GLU A 39 13.87 -6.53 29.21
CA GLU A 39 12.82 -5.73 28.60
C GLU A 39 13.38 -4.90 27.42
N PHE A 40 14.55 -4.29 27.61
CA PHE A 40 15.24 -3.54 26.54
C PHE A 40 15.50 -4.43 25.31
N VAL A 41 16.04 -5.64 25.52
CA VAL A 41 16.31 -6.57 24.40
C VAL A 41 15.04 -7.01 23.69
N GLU A 42 13.94 -7.26 24.40
CA GLU A 42 12.67 -7.66 23.76
C GLU A 42 12.04 -6.50 22.97
N LEU A 43 12.12 -5.28 23.50
CA LEU A 43 11.65 -4.08 22.79
C LEU A 43 12.52 -3.79 21.56
N GLU A 44 13.84 -3.97 21.65
CA GLU A 44 14.76 -3.82 20.51
C GLU A 44 14.46 -4.87 19.41
N ARG A 45 14.19 -6.13 19.78
CA ARG A 45 13.75 -7.16 18.82
C ARG A 45 12.43 -6.80 18.15
N THR A 46 11.51 -6.20 18.87
CA THR A 46 10.23 -5.74 18.29
C THR A 46 10.47 -4.62 17.31
N LEU A 47 11.36 -3.67 17.63
CA LEU A 47 11.74 -2.58 16.74
C LEU A 47 12.41 -3.10 15.45
N ILE A 48 13.26 -4.11 15.56
CA ILE A 48 13.85 -4.80 14.38
C ILE A 48 12.75 -5.38 13.50
N ARG A 49 11.78 -6.10 14.08
CA ARG A 49 10.64 -6.66 13.31
C ARG A 49 9.81 -5.59 12.62
N LEU A 50 9.59 -4.43 13.27
CA LEU A 50 8.91 -3.29 12.65
C LEU A 50 9.72 -2.73 11.48
N THR A 51 11.04 -2.62 11.63
CA THR A 51 11.94 -2.17 10.56
C THR A 51 11.91 -3.11 9.36
N ASP A 52 11.94 -4.43 9.60
CA ASP A 52 11.84 -5.45 8.56
C ASP A 52 10.50 -5.37 7.82
N SER A 53 9.40 -5.20 8.56
CA SER A 53 8.06 -5.06 7.99
C SER A 53 7.94 -3.80 7.14
N MET A 54 8.47 -2.67 7.62
CA MET A 54 8.52 -1.42 6.89
C MET A 54 9.33 -1.58 5.58
N GLY A 55 10.51 -2.19 5.66
CA GLY A 55 11.32 -2.49 4.47
C GLY A 55 10.61 -3.41 3.48
N GLY A 56 9.78 -4.33 3.99
CA GLY A 56 8.89 -5.16 3.17
C GLY A 56 7.86 -4.33 2.40
N CYS A 57 7.18 -3.40 3.07
CA CYS A 57 6.22 -2.48 2.45
C CYS A 57 6.89 -1.57 1.41
N GLU A 58 8.07 -1.02 1.72
CA GLU A 58 8.85 -0.22 0.78
C GLU A 58 9.25 -1.01 -0.46
N ARG A 59 9.66 -2.28 -0.28
CA ARG A 59 9.98 -3.17 -1.40
C ARG A 59 8.75 -3.39 -2.28
N ILE A 60 7.59 -3.69 -1.70
CA ILE A 60 6.34 -3.89 -2.45
C ILE A 60 6.00 -2.62 -3.25
N LYS A 61 6.06 -1.44 -2.61
CA LYS A 61 5.77 -0.16 -3.26
C LYS A 61 6.74 0.14 -4.41
N ASN A 62 8.02 -0.14 -4.22
CA ASN A 62 9.07 0.21 -5.18
C ASN A 62 9.33 -0.87 -6.24
N THR A 63 8.83 -2.11 -6.04
CA THR A 63 9.00 -3.22 -6.98
C THR A 63 7.76 -3.33 -7.88
N ARG A 64 7.55 -2.32 -8.71
CA ARG A 64 6.52 -2.38 -9.75
C ARG A 64 6.94 -3.37 -10.84
N PHE A 65 5.96 -3.92 -11.56
CA PHE A 65 6.25 -4.69 -12.77
C PHE A 65 7.14 -3.87 -13.71
N PRO A 66 8.15 -4.51 -14.36
CA PRO A 66 8.99 -3.79 -15.30
C PRO A 66 8.14 -3.09 -16.36
N THR A 67 8.33 -1.80 -16.54
CA THR A 67 7.56 -0.98 -17.51
C THR A 67 7.65 -1.52 -18.94
N SER A 68 8.76 -2.19 -19.26
CA SER A 68 8.93 -2.89 -20.54
C SER A 68 7.96 -4.05 -20.71
N TYR A 69 7.66 -4.80 -19.64
CA TYR A 69 6.69 -5.89 -19.69
C TYR A 69 5.26 -5.37 -19.86
N SER A 70 4.84 -4.37 -19.08
CA SER A 70 3.52 -3.76 -19.23
C SER A 70 3.32 -3.20 -20.65
N ARG A 71 4.32 -2.50 -21.20
CA ARG A 71 4.27 -2.01 -22.59
C ARG A 71 4.17 -3.13 -23.61
N LEU A 72 4.87 -4.25 -23.40
CA LEU A 72 4.79 -5.40 -24.29
C LEU A 72 3.37 -6.01 -24.27
N VAL A 73 2.79 -6.18 -23.08
CA VAL A 73 1.42 -6.71 -22.94
C VAL A 73 0.42 -5.77 -23.62
N SER A 74 0.46 -4.47 -23.34
CA SER A 74 -0.42 -3.49 -24.00
C SER A 74 -0.23 -3.51 -25.51
N PHE A 75 1.00 -3.61 -26.02
CA PHE A 75 1.27 -3.74 -27.45
C PHE A 75 0.62 -5.00 -28.05
N LEU A 76 0.71 -6.14 -27.37
CA LEU A 76 0.09 -7.38 -27.84
C LEU A 76 -1.45 -7.27 -27.82
N ILE A 77 -2.04 -6.61 -26.84
CA ILE A 77 -3.47 -6.33 -26.78
C ILE A 77 -3.91 -5.46 -27.96
N TYR A 78 -3.20 -4.38 -28.25
CA TYR A 78 -3.50 -3.54 -29.42
C TYR A 78 -3.36 -4.31 -30.74
N LEU A 79 -2.33 -5.12 -30.86
CA LEU A 79 -2.14 -5.98 -32.03
C LEU A 79 -3.32 -6.95 -32.18
N PHE A 80 -3.73 -7.58 -31.09
CA PHE A 80 -4.88 -8.48 -31.07
C PHE A 80 -6.16 -7.76 -31.52
N ILE A 81 -6.43 -6.57 -30.99
CA ILE A 81 -7.61 -5.77 -31.36
C ILE A 81 -7.62 -5.43 -32.85
N ILE A 82 -6.45 -5.11 -33.42
CA ILE A 82 -6.31 -4.83 -34.87
C ILE A 82 -6.61 -6.07 -35.74
N TYR A 83 -6.13 -7.25 -35.31
CA TYR A 83 -6.36 -8.49 -36.07
C TYR A 83 -7.73 -9.12 -35.83
N LEU A 84 -8.40 -8.78 -34.75
CA LEU A 84 -9.69 -9.36 -34.35
C LEU A 84 -10.77 -9.32 -35.47
N PRO A 85 -10.99 -8.20 -36.19
CA PRO A 85 -11.97 -8.15 -37.27
C PRO A 85 -11.70 -9.12 -38.42
N PHE A 86 -10.42 -9.40 -38.73
CA PHE A 86 -10.04 -10.34 -39.77
C PHE A 86 -10.36 -11.78 -39.38
N GLY A 87 -10.23 -12.15 -38.11
CA GLY A 87 -10.60 -13.45 -37.57
C GLY A 87 -12.12 -13.67 -37.54
N LEU A 88 -12.89 -12.59 -37.43
CA LEU A 88 -14.36 -12.62 -37.38
C LEU A 88 -15.00 -12.28 -38.71
N ALA A 89 -14.26 -12.21 -39.82
CA ALA A 89 -14.74 -11.77 -41.14
C ALA A 89 -15.90 -12.59 -41.71
N ALA A 90 -16.14 -13.81 -41.23
CA ALA A 90 -17.27 -14.65 -41.61
C ALA A 90 -18.63 -14.20 -41.01
N MET A 91 -18.61 -13.25 -40.06
CA MET A 91 -19.83 -12.75 -39.43
C MET A 91 -20.50 -11.64 -40.23
N PRO A 92 -21.85 -11.47 -40.10
CA PRO A 92 -22.53 -10.31 -40.65
C PRO A 92 -21.94 -9.00 -40.10
N PRO A 93 -21.94 -7.89 -40.86
CA PRO A 93 -21.24 -6.64 -40.47
C PRO A 93 -21.62 -6.11 -39.07
N LEU A 94 -22.89 -6.16 -38.69
CA LEU A 94 -23.34 -5.74 -37.35
C LEU A 94 -22.82 -6.68 -36.26
N GLY A 95 -22.87 -8.00 -36.49
CA GLY A 95 -22.37 -9.01 -35.57
C GLY A 95 -20.85 -8.89 -35.38
N LEU A 96 -20.13 -8.69 -36.48
CA LEU A 96 -18.69 -8.43 -36.48
C LEU A 96 -18.35 -7.22 -35.63
N PHE A 97 -19.04 -6.08 -35.84
CA PHE A 97 -18.78 -4.86 -35.10
C PHE A 97 -19.04 -5.03 -33.58
N LEU A 98 -20.19 -5.62 -33.22
CA LEU A 98 -20.55 -5.83 -31.82
C LEU A 98 -19.58 -6.79 -31.13
N ALA A 99 -19.24 -7.90 -31.76
CA ALA A 99 -18.29 -8.87 -31.18
C ALA A 99 -16.87 -8.25 -31.01
N ALA A 100 -16.37 -7.60 -32.06
CA ALA A 100 -15.07 -6.95 -32.02
C ALA A 100 -15.01 -5.85 -30.96
N ALA A 101 -16.04 -4.99 -30.88
CA ALA A 101 -16.12 -3.92 -29.89
C ALA A 101 -16.18 -4.46 -28.45
N THR A 102 -16.98 -5.49 -28.20
CA THR A 102 -17.12 -6.11 -26.88
C THR A 102 -15.80 -6.74 -26.41
N LEU A 103 -15.15 -7.51 -27.28
CA LEU A 103 -13.87 -8.15 -26.96
C LEU A 103 -12.77 -7.12 -26.78
N ALA A 104 -12.68 -6.10 -27.64
CA ALA A 104 -11.71 -5.01 -27.49
C ALA A 104 -11.90 -4.29 -26.17
N LEU A 105 -13.14 -3.93 -25.82
CA LEU A 105 -13.45 -3.27 -24.55
C LEU A 105 -13.05 -4.14 -23.36
N ALA A 106 -13.37 -5.45 -23.40
CA ALA A 106 -13.03 -6.36 -22.31
C ALA A 106 -11.51 -6.43 -22.08
N PHE A 107 -10.70 -6.56 -23.12
CA PHE A 107 -9.24 -6.59 -23.01
C PHE A 107 -8.67 -5.25 -22.53
N LEU A 108 -9.18 -4.11 -23.00
CA LEU A 108 -8.74 -2.80 -22.54
C LEU A 108 -9.09 -2.55 -21.07
N VAL A 109 -10.26 -3.00 -20.63
CA VAL A 109 -10.65 -2.89 -19.21
C VAL A 109 -9.74 -3.74 -18.31
N ILE A 110 -9.42 -4.97 -18.74
CA ILE A 110 -8.51 -5.86 -18.00
C ILE A 110 -7.10 -5.24 -17.92
N ASP A 111 -6.59 -4.70 -19.02
CA ASP A 111 -5.27 -4.04 -19.07
C ASP A 111 -5.22 -2.86 -18.07
N ARG A 112 -6.24 -2.01 -18.06
CA ARG A 112 -6.36 -0.88 -17.13
C ARG A 112 -6.53 -1.32 -15.68
N ALA A 113 -7.32 -2.36 -15.43
CA ALA A 113 -7.49 -2.89 -14.09
C ALA A 113 -6.19 -3.47 -13.54
N ALA A 114 -5.40 -4.14 -14.40
CA ALA A 114 -4.09 -4.66 -14.00
C ALA A 114 -3.11 -3.54 -13.61
N ASP A 115 -3.06 -2.44 -14.36
CA ASP A 115 -2.23 -1.28 -14.00
C ASP A 115 -2.68 -0.65 -12.68
N PHE A 116 -3.98 -0.53 -12.46
CA PHE A 116 -4.55 0.07 -11.26
C PHE A 116 -4.28 -0.76 -9.99
N LEU A 117 -4.25 -2.09 -10.10
CA LEU A 117 -4.00 -2.98 -8.96
C LEU A 117 -2.51 -3.15 -8.61
N GLN A 118 -1.59 -2.53 -9.35
CA GLN A 118 -0.14 -2.67 -9.10
C GLN A 118 0.36 -1.84 -7.92
N ASP A 119 -0.37 -0.84 -7.46
CA ASP A 119 0.08 0.09 -6.42
C ASP A 119 -0.82 0.01 -5.18
N PRO A 120 -0.45 -0.81 -4.17
CA PRO A 120 -1.36 -1.12 -3.05
C PRO A 120 -1.40 -0.06 -1.94
N PHE A 121 -0.63 1.06 -2.05
CA PHE A 121 -0.45 2.03 -0.96
C PHE A 121 -0.64 3.49 -1.42
N GLU A 122 -1.48 3.75 -2.41
CA GLU A 122 -1.79 5.12 -2.88
C GLU A 122 -3.04 5.72 -2.22
N ASN A 123 -3.64 5.00 -1.26
CA ASN A 123 -4.86 5.41 -0.57
C ASN A 123 -6.06 5.54 -1.53
N LEU A 124 -6.15 4.62 -2.49
CA LEU A 124 -7.27 4.49 -3.41
C LEU A 124 -8.32 3.53 -2.83
N PRO A 125 -9.58 3.57 -3.29
CA PRO A 125 -10.64 2.68 -2.80
C PRO A 125 -10.37 1.18 -2.91
N SER A 126 -9.46 0.78 -3.82
CA SER A 126 -9.04 -0.61 -4.05
C SER A 126 -7.82 -1.02 -3.23
N ASP A 127 -7.21 -0.08 -2.54
CA ASP A 127 -5.96 -0.32 -1.82
C ASP A 127 -6.20 -0.89 -0.42
N THR A 128 -5.10 -1.31 0.21
CA THR A 128 -5.16 -1.72 1.61
C THR A 128 -5.48 -0.50 2.49
N PRO A 129 -6.54 -0.52 3.31
CA PRO A 129 -6.98 0.62 4.12
C PRO A 129 -6.04 0.87 5.31
N MET A 130 -4.84 1.40 5.04
CA MET A 130 -3.78 1.55 6.03
C MET A 130 -4.16 2.50 7.17
N LEU A 131 -4.91 3.58 6.87
CA LEU A 131 -5.36 4.53 7.89
C LEU A 131 -6.36 3.87 8.86
N SER A 132 -7.32 3.10 8.34
CA SER A 132 -8.30 2.40 9.16
C SER A 132 -7.65 1.32 10.03
N LEU A 133 -6.68 0.59 9.48
CA LEU A 133 -5.89 -0.40 10.23
C LEU A 133 -5.08 0.27 11.35
N SER A 134 -4.39 1.36 11.05
CA SER A 134 -3.62 2.13 12.04
C SER A 134 -4.51 2.67 13.15
N ASN A 135 -5.64 3.28 12.82
CA ASN A 135 -6.62 3.78 13.79
C ASN A 135 -7.16 2.65 14.68
N THR A 136 -7.46 1.49 14.11
CA THR A 136 -7.93 0.34 14.88
C THR A 136 -6.86 -0.17 15.84
N ILE A 137 -5.60 -0.24 15.42
CA ILE A 137 -4.48 -0.64 16.28
C ILE A 137 -4.28 0.37 17.40
N GLU A 138 -4.34 1.66 17.11
CA GLU A 138 -4.19 2.72 18.13
C GLU A 138 -5.29 2.64 19.18
N ILE A 139 -6.55 2.48 18.76
CA ILE A 139 -7.69 2.30 19.70
C ILE A 139 -7.46 1.09 20.59
N ASN A 140 -7.07 -0.05 20.01
CA ASN A 140 -6.84 -1.27 20.77
C ASN A 140 -5.71 -1.11 21.79
N ILE A 141 -4.60 -0.50 21.42
CA ILE A 141 -3.47 -0.27 22.33
C ILE A 141 -3.89 0.66 23.47
N LYS A 142 -4.56 1.78 23.17
CA LYS A 142 -5.02 2.72 24.19
C LYS A 142 -6.01 2.06 25.16
N GLN A 143 -6.94 1.24 24.66
CA GLN A 143 -7.86 0.47 25.50
C GLN A 143 -7.13 -0.52 26.41
N MET A 144 -6.12 -1.22 25.90
CA MET A 144 -5.29 -2.13 26.69
C MET A 144 -4.50 -1.40 27.79
N LEU A 145 -4.13 -0.14 27.55
CA LEU A 145 -3.45 0.73 28.53
C LEU A 145 -4.44 1.38 29.52
N GLY A 146 -5.73 1.21 29.34
CA GLY A 146 -6.76 1.81 30.19
C GLY A 146 -6.99 3.30 29.93
N GLU A 147 -6.56 3.81 28.78
CA GLU A 147 -6.80 5.19 28.37
C GLU A 147 -8.28 5.38 27.97
N THR A 148 -8.85 6.52 28.34
CA THR A 148 -10.25 6.88 28.02
C THR A 148 -10.33 7.83 26.83
N ASP A 149 -9.24 8.52 26.49
CA ASP A 149 -9.14 9.41 25.32
C ASP A 149 -8.81 8.60 24.08
N LEU A 150 -9.84 8.01 23.47
CA LEU A 150 -9.73 7.18 22.29
C LEU A 150 -9.98 8.00 21.03
N PRO A 151 -9.21 7.79 19.95
CA PRO A 151 -9.51 8.40 18.67
C PRO A 151 -10.86 7.90 18.14
N GLU A 152 -11.53 8.75 17.37
CA GLU A 152 -12.79 8.36 16.72
C GLU A 152 -12.54 7.24 15.73
N LYS A 153 -13.38 6.20 15.79
CA LYS A 153 -13.25 5.07 14.87
C LYS A 153 -13.56 5.51 13.45
N LEU A 154 -12.60 5.33 12.54
CA LEU A 154 -12.82 5.58 11.13
C LEU A 154 -13.87 4.61 10.60
N THR A 155 -15.01 5.14 10.21
CA THR A 155 -16.10 4.39 9.57
C THR A 155 -16.00 4.53 8.07
N SER A 156 -16.44 3.51 7.34
CA SER A 156 -16.53 3.54 5.89
C SER A 156 -17.37 4.74 5.43
N SER A 157 -16.77 5.60 4.62
CA SER A 157 -17.50 6.61 3.85
C SER A 157 -17.79 6.04 2.47
N ASP A 158 -19.05 5.97 2.09
CA ASP A 158 -19.49 5.42 0.79
C ASP A 158 -19.08 3.94 0.51
N GLY A 159 -18.94 3.14 1.57
CA GLY A 159 -18.55 1.72 1.44
C GLY A 159 -17.04 1.50 1.25
N VAL A 160 -16.23 2.54 1.30
CA VAL A 160 -14.76 2.49 1.17
C VAL A 160 -14.12 2.82 2.52
N LEU A 161 -13.16 1.99 2.94
CA LEU A 161 -12.25 2.24 4.06
C LEU A 161 -10.93 2.77 3.50
N TYR A 162 -10.43 3.84 4.07
CA TYR A 162 -9.14 4.46 3.70
C TYR A 162 -8.05 4.10 4.71
#